data_ce09f02e155402d0a661d1f52464312d
#
_entry.id   ce09f02e155402d0a661d1f52464312d
#
_cell.length_a   1.000
_cell.length_b   1.000
_cell.length_c   1.000
_cell.angle_alpha   90.00
_cell.angle_beta   90.00
_cell.angle_gamma   90.00
#
_symmetry.space_group_name_H-M   'P 1'
#
loop_
_entity.id
_entity.type
_entity.pdbx_description
1 polymer ?
#
loop_
_entity_poly.entity_id
_entity_poly.type
_entity_poly.pdbx_seq_one_letter_code
_entity_poly.pdbx_strand_id
1 'polypeptide(L)'
;MMILIHSSKAMRAAPRDGVPLRTPALLDRAEELADYLKTLPPARLAEVMQLSDALAEKTHEVIARWDTVPDQQSPAVHSFIGDIYSGLRIGDLSDADREYADERLRILSGLYGILRPYDGIRPYRLEMGYKLPGPKYTSLYDFWGDAVARCVPPTGLIVNLAAVEYSRTVTPFVDAARLVTPKFLTVDPKSGEPKFVTVHAKIARGAFARWLVTRRVDAAAGIEEFDEIGYRFDAVASRPGQPVFVCEEFGGKGLSVRLQS
;
A
#
# COMPACT_ATOMS: atom_id res chain seq x y z
N MET A 1 12.33 -6.46 -10.91
CA MET A 1 12.05 -5.63 -9.71
C MET A 1 10.63 -5.85 -9.23
N MET A 2 10.38 -5.77 -7.92
CA MET A 2 9.05 -5.77 -7.31
C MET A 2 8.86 -4.46 -6.55
N ILE A 3 7.69 -3.82 -6.69
CA ILE A 3 7.36 -2.56 -6.02
C ILE A 3 6.28 -2.85 -4.96
N LEU A 4 6.53 -2.49 -3.71
CA LEU A 4 5.58 -2.69 -2.61
C LEU A 4 4.99 -1.35 -2.19
N ILE A 5 3.66 -1.25 -2.24
CA ILE A 5 2.87 -0.19 -1.61
C ILE A 5 1.92 -0.82 -0.57
N HIS A 6 1.08 -0.05 0.09
CA HIS A 6 0.11 -0.59 1.05
C HIS A 6 -1.30 -0.07 0.81
N SER A 7 -2.29 -0.79 1.33
CA SER A 7 -3.71 -0.46 1.29
C SER A 7 -4.03 0.87 1.99
N SER A 8 -5.24 1.35 1.83
CA SER A 8 -5.73 2.57 2.48
C SER A 8 -6.91 2.26 3.40
N LYS A 9 -7.07 3.07 4.45
CA LYS A 9 -8.26 3.04 5.34
C LYS A 9 -9.55 3.35 4.61
N ALA A 10 -9.49 4.22 3.60
CA ALA A 10 -10.63 4.58 2.79
C ALA A 10 -10.68 3.72 1.54
N MET A 11 -11.85 3.15 1.29
CA MET A 11 -12.12 2.30 0.14
C MET A 11 -13.48 2.63 -0.47
N ARG A 12 -13.64 2.26 -1.73
CA ARG A 12 -14.91 2.29 -2.45
C ARG A 12 -15.03 1.05 -3.33
N ALA A 13 -16.24 0.66 -3.68
CA ALA A 13 -16.46 -0.20 -4.83
C ALA A 13 -16.08 0.58 -6.09
N ALA A 14 -15.30 -0.02 -6.97
CA ALA A 14 -14.83 0.61 -8.20
C ALA A 14 -15.36 -0.17 -9.43
N PRO A 15 -15.64 0.51 -10.55
CA PRO A 15 -15.96 -0.16 -11.80
C PRO A 15 -14.86 -1.12 -12.23
N ARG A 16 -15.23 -2.19 -12.91
CA ARG A 16 -14.28 -3.17 -13.47
C ARG A 16 -13.63 -2.68 -14.76
N ASP A 17 -14.27 -1.74 -15.46
CA ASP A 17 -13.82 -1.16 -16.74
C ASP A 17 -13.37 -2.20 -17.79
N GLY A 18 -14.03 -3.38 -17.79
CA GLY A 18 -13.70 -4.49 -18.70
C GLY A 18 -12.44 -5.26 -18.35
N VAL A 19 -11.75 -4.93 -17.27
CA VAL A 19 -10.51 -5.64 -16.85
C VAL A 19 -10.88 -6.96 -16.17
N PRO A 20 -10.34 -8.10 -16.61
CA PRO A 20 -10.50 -9.37 -15.93
C PRO A 20 -9.88 -9.32 -14.52
N LEU A 21 -10.68 -9.63 -13.51
CA LEU A 21 -10.18 -9.71 -12.15
C LEU A 21 -9.49 -11.06 -11.90
N ARG A 22 -8.44 -11.03 -11.10
CA ARG A 22 -7.73 -12.22 -10.62
C ARG A 22 -8.17 -12.54 -9.20
N THR A 23 -7.99 -13.80 -8.82
CA THR A 23 -8.15 -14.23 -7.44
C THR A 23 -6.92 -13.81 -6.62
N PRO A 24 -7.10 -13.16 -5.44
CA PRO A 24 -6.00 -12.86 -4.54
C PRO A 24 -5.21 -14.12 -4.15
N ALA A 25 -3.89 -14.02 -4.10
CA ALA A 25 -3.00 -15.17 -3.87
C ALA A 25 -3.21 -15.87 -2.50
N LEU A 26 -3.70 -15.14 -1.51
CA LEU A 26 -3.93 -15.62 -0.14
C LEU A 26 -5.42 -15.52 0.23
N LEU A 27 -6.32 -15.76 -0.74
CA LEU A 27 -7.77 -15.60 -0.54
C LEU A 27 -8.30 -16.49 0.59
N ASP A 28 -7.89 -17.76 0.66
CA ASP A 28 -8.35 -18.69 1.70
C ASP A 28 -8.05 -18.16 3.11
N ARG A 29 -6.89 -17.52 3.29
CA ARG A 29 -6.52 -16.90 4.56
C ARG A 29 -7.29 -15.61 4.80
N ALA A 30 -7.61 -14.86 3.75
CA ALA A 30 -8.45 -13.68 3.87
C ALA A 30 -9.88 -14.06 4.29
N GLU A 31 -10.42 -15.19 3.79
CA GLU A 31 -11.70 -15.77 4.22
C GLU A 31 -11.66 -16.19 5.70
N GLU A 32 -10.62 -16.94 6.13
CA GLU A 32 -10.43 -17.31 7.54
C GLU A 32 -10.46 -16.07 8.45
N LEU A 33 -9.75 -15.02 8.04
CA LEU A 33 -9.66 -13.77 8.80
C LEU A 33 -10.97 -12.99 8.79
N ALA A 34 -11.65 -12.92 7.66
CA ALA A 34 -12.94 -12.26 7.54
C ALA A 34 -14.01 -12.96 8.38
N ASP A 35 -14.05 -14.30 8.35
CA ASP A 35 -14.99 -15.05 9.16
C ASP A 35 -14.76 -14.87 10.66
N TYR A 36 -13.49 -14.82 11.08
CA TYR A 36 -13.17 -14.46 12.45
C TYR A 36 -13.66 -13.02 12.78
N LEU A 37 -13.41 -12.05 11.93
CA LEU A 37 -13.83 -10.66 12.16
C LEU A 37 -15.36 -10.52 12.22
N LYS A 38 -16.12 -11.31 11.47
CA LYS A 38 -17.60 -11.37 11.53
C LYS A 38 -18.12 -11.80 12.91
N THR A 39 -17.33 -12.59 13.67
CA THR A 39 -17.70 -13.00 15.02
C THR A 39 -17.57 -11.88 16.07
N LEU A 40 -16.85 -10.80 15.75
CA LEU A 40 -16.59 -9.70 16.69
C LEU A 40 -17.73 -8.69 16.67
N PRO A 41 -18.37 -8.42 17.81
CA PRO A 41 -19.39 -7.37 17.89
C PRO A 41 -18.75 -5.98 17.70
N PRO A 42 -19.54 -4.95 17.34
CA PRO A 42 -19.04 -3.59 17.10
C PRO A 42 -18.17 -3.04 18.24
N ALA A 43 -18.53 -3.27 19.50
CA ALA A 43 -17.74 -2.82 20.66
C ALA A 43 -16.32 -3.42 20.68
N ARG A 44 -16.15 -4.67 20.26
CA ARG A 44 -14.82 -5.31 20.17
C ARG A 44 -14.04 -4.78 18.97
N LEU A 45 -14.71 -4.50 17.85
CA LEU A 45 -14.07 -3.85 16.70
C LEU A 45 -13.62 -2.43 17.07
N ALA A 46 -14.42 -1.68 17.83
CA ALA A 46 -14.03 -0.36 18.34
C ALA A 46 -12.74 -0.41 19.16
N GLU A 47 -12.65 -1.37 20.10
CA GLU A 47 -11.45 -1.57 20.93
C GLU A 47 -10.22 -1.96 20.10
N VAL A 48 -10.33 -3.01 19.27
CA VAL A 48 -9.22 -3.58 18.46
C VAL A 48 -8.69 -2.58 17.45
N MET A 49 -9.58 -1.87 16.77
CA MET A 49 -9.24 -0.98 15.66
C MET A 49 -9.16 0.49 16.10
N GLN A 50 -9.38 0.78 17.41
CA GLN A 50 -9.38 2.13 17.98
C GLN A 50 -10.33 3.08 17.22
N LEU A 51 -11.58 2.64 17.07
CA LEU A 51 -12.62 3.35 16.34
C LEU A 51 -13.59 4.04 17.31
N SER A 52 -14.25 5.11 16.85
CA SER A 52 -15.47 5.59 17.49
C SER A 52 -16.60 4.58 17.29
N ASP A 53 -17.60 4.58 18.19
CA ASP A 53 -18.73 3.63 18.13
C ASP A 53 -19.45 3.68 16.77
N ALA A 54 -19.73 4.88 16.26
CA ALA A 54 -20.37 5.06 14.96
C ALA A 54 -19.54 4.49 13.79
N LEU A 55 -18.20 4.54 13.87
CA LEU A 55 -17.32 3.96 12.87
C LEU A 55 -17.17 2.44 13.03
N ALA A 56 -17.24 1.94 14.26
CA ALA A 56 -17.24 0.51 14.55
C ALA A 56 -18.51 -0.17 14.02
N GLU A 57 -19.69 0.43 14.20
CA GLU A 57 -20.94 -0.06 13.62
C GLU A 57 -20.85 -0.15 12.09
N LYS A 58 -20.41 0.92 11.41
CA LYS A 58 -20.21 0.91 9.96
C LYS A 58 -19.17 -0.14 9.52
N THR A 59 -18.11 -0.32 10.29
CA THR A 59 -17.07 -1.31 10.01
C THR A 59 -17.63 -2.72 10.14
N HIS A 60 -18.42 -2.98 11.17
CA HIS A 60 -19.11 -4.26 11.38
C HIS A 60 -20.05 -4.58 10.21
N GLU A 61 -20.85 -3.62 9.76
CA GLU A 61 -21.72 -3.81 8.58
C GLU A 61 -20.92 -4.16 7.30
N VAL A 62 -19.79 -3.49 7.08
CA VAL A 62 -18.93 -3.76 5.91
C VAL A 62 -18.33 -5.16 6.00
N ILE A 63 -17.85 -5.57 7.19
CA ILE A 63 -17.29 -6.90 7.42
C ILE A 63 -18.38 -7.98 7.29
N ALA A 64 -19.57 -7.76 7.83
CA ALA A 64 -20.69 -8.71 7.74
C ALA A 64 -21.12 -9.00 6.29
N ARG A 65 -21.01 -8.01 5.40
CA ARG A 65 -21.32 -8.13 3.97
C ARG A 65 -20.14 -8.61 3.12
N TRP A 66 -18.98 -8.78 3.72
CA TRP A 66 -17.80 -9.22 2.98
C TRP A 66 -17.97 -10.68 2.54
N ASP A 67 -17.74 -10.93 1.27
CA ASP A 67 -17.81 -12.24 0.62
C ASP A 67 -16.85 -12.30 -0.58
N THR A 68 -16.81 -13.43 -1.25
CA THR A 68 -15.97 -13.69 -2.43
C THR A 68 -16.78 -13.82 -3.72
N VAL A 69 -18.05 -13.36 -3.73
CA VAL A 69 -18.90 -13.39 -4.93
C VAL A 69 -18.25 -12.59 -6.07
N PRO A 70 -17.93 -13.24 -7.21
CA PRO A 70 -17.14 -12.62 -8.27
C PRO A 70 -17.73 -11.31 -8.81
N ASP A 71 -19.05 -11.24 -9.00
CA ASP A 71 -19.72 -10.08 -9.60
C ASP A 71 -19.74 -8.84 -8.71
N GLN A 72 -19.42 -8.99 -7.44
CA GLN A 72 -19.39 -7.88 -6.48
C GLN A 72 -17.98 -7.41 -6.15
N GLN A 73 -16.95 -7.96 -6.79
CA GLN A 73 -15.58 -7.56 -6.56
C GLN A 73 -15.15 -6.42 -7.47
N SER A 74 -14.19 -5.64 -7.01
CA SER A 74 -13.59 -4.50 -7.69
C SER A 74 -12.07 -4.67 -7.79
N PRO A 75 -11.41 -4.09 -8.80
CA PRO A 75 -9.95 -4.10 -8.88
C PRO A 75 -9.34 -3.44 -7.64
N ALA A 76 -8.37 -4.09 -7.01
CA ALA A 76 -7.76 -3.61 -5.77
C ALA A 76 -7.21 -2.17 -5.91
N VAL A 77 -6.46 -1.90 -6.97
CA VAL A 77 -5.81 -0.60 -7.19
C VAL A 77 -6.80 0.56 -7.37
N HIS A 78 -8.01 0.30 -7.86
CA HIS A 78 -9.08 1.29 -8.01
C HIS A 78 -9.98 1.40 -6.77
N SER A 79 -9.93 0.41 -5.89
CA SER A 79 -10.75 0.36 -4.67
C SER A 79 -10.16 1.19 -3.52
N PHE A 80 -8.84 1.29 -3.41
CA PHE A 80 -8.20 2.07 -2.37
C PHE A 80 -8.16 3.57 -2.70
N ILE A 81 -8.50 4.41 -1.72
CA ILE A 81 -8.51 5.86 -1.84
C ILE A 81 -7.52 6.44 -0.82
N GLY A 82 -6.60 7.29 -1.27
CA GLY A 82 -5.64 7.94 -0.38
C GLY A 82 -4.42 8.47 -1.12
N ASP A 83 -3.56 9.14 -0.37
CA ASP A 83 -2.45 9.92 -0.92
C ASP A 83 -1.47 9.11 -1.78
N ILE A 84 -1.22 7.83 -1.46
CA ILE A 84 -0.40 6.94 -2.30
C ILE A 84 -1.07 6.74 -3.66
N TYR A 85 -2.37 6.47 -3.67
CA TYR A 85 -3.14 6.23 -4.90
C TYR A 85 -3.33 7.51 -5.70
N SER A 86 -3.42 8.66 -5.03
CA SER A 86 -3.42 9.98 -5.67
C SER A 86 -2.10 10.28 -6.39
N GLY A 87 -0.97 9.83 -5.87
CA GLY A 87 0.33 9.91 -6.55
C GLY A 87 0.48 8.88 -7.66
N LEU A 88 0.01 7.64 -7.45
CA LEU A 88 0.10 6.54 -8.41
C LEU A 88 -0.73 6.80 -9.68
N ARG A 89 -1.93 7.36 -9.56
CA ARG A 89 -2.82 7.70 -10.68
C ARG A 89 -2.90 6.60 -11.72
N ILE A 90 -3.22 5.38 -11.29
CA ILE A 90 -3.23 4.19 -12.15
C ILE A 90 -4.15 4.36 -13.37
N GLY A 91 -5.22 5.16 -13.24
CA GLY A 91 -6.17 5.44 -14.33
C GLY A 91 -5.56 6.22 -15.49
N ASP A 92 -4.49 6.99 -15.26
CA ASP A 92 -3.81 7.79 -16.28
C ASP A 92 -2.70 6.99 -17.02
N LEU A 93 -2.47 5.75 -16.65
CA LEU A 93 -1.47 4.89 -17.30
C LEU A 93 -2.03 4.31 -18.60
N SER A 94 -1.14 4.10 -19.58
CA SER A 94 -1.45 3.32 -20.77
C SER A 94 -1.77 1.85 -20.40
N ASP A 95 -2.43 1.13 -21.27
CA ASP A 95 -2.74 -0.30 -21.04
C ASP A 95 -1.45 -1.12 -20.85
N ALA A 96 -0.40 -0.85 -21.65
CA ALA A 96 0.89 -1.50 -21.49
C ALA A 96 1.57 -1.18 -20.13
N ASP A 97 1.37 0.04 -19.59
CA ASP A 97 1.89 0.40 -18.28
C ASP A 97 1.05 -0.23 -17.15
N ARG A 98 -0.25 -0.34 -17.33
CA ARG A 98 -1.14 -1.05 -16.38
C ARG A 98 -0.79 -2.53 -16.30
N GLU A 99 -0.56 -3.18 -17.45
CA GLU A 99 -0.13 -4.57 -17.50
C GLU A 99 1.21 -4.77 -16.79
N TYR A 100 2.19 -3.91 -17.07
CA TYR A 100 3.48 -3.94 -16.38
C TYR A 100 3.35 -3.68 -14.89
N ALA A 101 2.47 -2.73 -14.48
CA ALA A 101 2.19 -2.49 -13.07
C ALA A 101 1.59 -3.74 -12.41
N ASP A 102 0.68 -4.45 -13.07
CA ASP A 102 0.07 -5.66 -12.52
C ASP A 102 1.08 -6.78 -12.28
N GLU A 103 2.12 -6.85 -13.09
CA GLU A 103 3.22 -7.79 -12.87
C GLU A 103 4.14 -7.38 -11.73
N ARG A 104 4.43 -6.09 -11.56
CA ARG A 104 5.52 -5.58 -10.73
C ARG A 104 5.07 -4.92 -9.42
N LEU A 105 3.85 -4.40 -9.35
CA LEU A 105 3.32 -3.74 -8.16
C LEU A 105 2.59 -4.75 -7.26
N ARG A 106 2.78 -4.60 -5.95
CA ARG A 106 2.06 -5.34 -4.92
C ARG A 106 1.53 -4.38 -3.87
N ILE A 107 0.30 -4.63 -3.43
CA ILE A 107 -0.40 -3.85 -2.40
C ILE A 107 -0.46 -4.71 -1.14
N LEU A 108 0.25 -4.32 -0.11
CA LEU A 108 0.18 -4.99 1.20
C LEU A 108 -1.11 -4.60 1.91
N SER A 109 -1.82 -5.58 2.44
CA SER A 109 -3.19 -5.45 2.93
C SER A 109 -3.38 -6.17 4.26
N GLY A 110 -4.07 -5.56 5.21
CA GLY A 110 -4.39 -6.21 6.50
C GLY A 110 -5.26 -7.45 6.32
N LEU A 111 -6.28 -7.38 5.44
CA LEU A 111 -7.22 -8.48 5.22
C LEU A 111 -6.73 -9.51 4.19
N TYR A 112 -6.12 -9.06 3.09
CA TYR A 112 -5.73 -9.94 1.98
C TYR A 112 -4.25 -10.31 1.99
N GLY A 113 -3.45 -9.79 2.93
CA GLY A 113 -2.00 -9.99 3.00
C GLY A 113 -1.28 -9.25 1.88
N ILE A 114 -1.35 -9.74 0.65
CA ILE A 114 -0.73 -9.16 -0.54
C ILE A 114 -1.66 -9.29 -1.75
N LEU A 115 -1.72 -8.23 -2.55
CA LEU A 115 -2.58 -8.12 -3.72
C LEU A 115 -1.78 -7.66 -4.94
N ARG A 116 -2.18 -8.12 -6.12
CA ARG A 116 -1.87 -7.47 -7.40
C ARG A 116 -2.84 -6.30 -7.64
N PRO A 117 -2.50 -5.33 -8.49
CA PRO A 117 -3.40 -4.24 -8.85
C PRO A 117 -4.81 -4.67 -9.26
N TYR A 118 -4.93 -5.74 -10.04
CA TYR A 118 -6.20 -6.22 -10.58
C TYR A 118 -6.72 -7.51 -9.91
N ASP A 119 -6.28 -7.78 -8.69
CA ASP A 119 -6.95 -8.76 -7.84
C ASP A 119 -8.33 -8.24 -7.46
N GLY A 120 -9.35 -9.12 -7.51
CA GLY A 120 -10.71 -8.81 -7.13
C GLY A 120 -10.86 -8.74 -5.61
N ILE A 121 -11.30 -7.59 -5.10
CA ILE A 121 -11.52 -7.40 -3.67
C ILE A 121 -12.88 -6.77 -3.37
N ARG A 122 -13.33 -6.98 -2.13
CA ARG A 122 -14.47 -6.24 -1.53
C ARG A 122 -13.95 -5.17 -0.59
N PRO A 123 -14.67 -4.05 -0.43
CA PRO A 123 -14.36 -3.07 0.60
C PRO A 123 -14.30 -3.73 1.99
N TYR A 124 -13.33 -3.31 2.78
CA TYR A 124 -13.10 -3.75 4.15
C TYR A 124 -12.41 -2.62 4.96
N ARG A 125 -12.29 -2.80 6.27
CA ARG A 125 -11.47 -1.95 7.12
C ARG A 125 -10.66 -2.82 8.07
N LEU A 126 -9.37 -2.96 7.80
CA LEU A 126 -8.43 -3.67 8.66
C LEU A 126 -7.01 -3.18 8.35
N GLU A 127 -6.34 -2.57 9.33
CA GLU A 127 -4.94 -2.18 9.21
C GLU A 127 -4.02 -3.26 9.78
N MET A 128 -2.81 -3.36 9.24
CA MET A 128 -1.87 -4.42 9.59
C MET A 128 -1.40 -4.35 11.05
N GLY A 129 -1.38 -3.17 11.65
CA GLY A 129 -0.94 -2.97 13.03
C GLY A 129 -1.96 -3.38 14.11
N TYR A 130 -3.17 -3.79 13.75
CA TYR A 130 -4.18 -4.14 14.74
C TYR A 130 -3.88 -5.48 15.45
N LYS A 131 -4.20 -5.53 16.74
CA LYS A 131 -4.12 -6.74 17.55
C LYS A 131 -5.38 -7.57 17.36
N LEU A 132 -5.22 -8.88 17.17
CA LEU A 132 -6.34 -9.81 17.11
C LEU A 132 -6.66 -10.32 18.53
N PRO A 133 -7.89 -10.15 19.04
CA PRO A 133 -8.26 -10.56 20.39
C PRO A 133 -8.58 -12.07 20.50
N GLY A 134 -8.15 -12.89 19.56
CA GLY A 134 -8.47 -14.31 19.50
C GLY A 134 -7.51 -15.23 20.25
N PRO A 135 -7.90 -16.47 20.51
CA PRO A 135 -7.05 -17.43 21.21
C PRO A 135 -5.92 -18.01 20.34
N LYS A 136 -6.06 -17.92 19.02
CA LYS A 136 -5.11 -18.53 18.06
C LYS A 136 -4.01 -17.56 17.62
N TYR A 137 -4.30 -16.25 17.51
CA TYR A 137 -3.37 -15.23 17.06
C TYR A 137 -3.46 -13.99 17.96
N THR A 138 -2.32 -13.31 18.16
CA THR A 138 -2.24 -12.10 18.99
C THR A 138 -2.15 -10.82 18.16
N SER A 139 -1.83 -10.95 16.87
CA SER A 139 -1.68 -9.84 15.94
C SER A 139 -1.84 -10.32 14.50
N LEU A 140 -2.03 -9.39 13.57
CA LEU A 140 -2.01 -9.70 12.15
C LEU A 140 -0.62 -10.16 11.68
N TYR A 141 0.45 -9.70 12.31
CA TYR A 141 1.81 -10.21 12.00
C TYR A 141 1.95 -11.68 12.35
N ASP A 142 1.38 -12.11 13.48
CA ASP A 142 1.35 -13.49 13.92
C ASP A 142 0.47 -14.34 12.99
N PHE A 143 -0.70 -13.81 12.62
CA PHE A 143 -1.58 -14.45 11.65
C PHE A 143 -0.90 -14.66 10.29
N TRP A 144 -0.30 -13.63 9.72
CA TRP A 144 0.30 -13.73 8.39
C TRP A 144 1.63 -14.49 8.40
N GLY A 145 2.44 -14.38 9.47
CA GLY A 145 3.77 -14.98 9.53
C GLY A 145 4.62 -14.60 8.32
N ASP A 146 5.16 -15.58 7.62
CA ASP A 146 5.93 -15.41 6.39
C ASP A 146 5.11 -15.58 5.09
N ALA A 147 3.80 -15.84 5.19
CA ALA A 147 2.95 -16.15 4.04
C ALA A 147 2.94 -15.02 2.99
N VAL A 148 2.94 -13.76 3.44
CA VAL A 148 3.01 -12.59 2.55
C VAL A 148 4.35 -12.53 1.82
N ALA A 149 5.45 -12.76 2.53
CA ALA A 149 6.79 -12.75 1.95
C ALA A 149 7.00 -13.87 0.93
N ARG A 150 6.41 -15.04 1.14
CA ARG A 150 6.44 -16.15 0.17
C ARG A 150 5.78 -15.83 -1.17
N CYS A 151 4.91 -14.82 -1.23
CA CYS A 151 4.32 -14.35 -2.48
C CYS A 151 5.23 -13.36 -3.24
N VAL A 152 6.36 -12.95 -2.65
CA VAL A 152 7.36 -12.10 -3.31
C VAL A 152 8.37 -12.99 -4.03
N PRO A 153 8.76 -12.67 -5.29
CA PRO A 153 9.76 -13.47 -6.02
C PRO A 153 11.05 -13.67 -5.22
N PRO A 154 11.68 -14.84 -5.28
CA PRO A 154 12.89 -15.14 -4.50
C PRO A 154 14.13 -14.34 -4.92
N THR A 155 14.11 -13.74 -6.11
CA THR A 155 15.21 -12.97 -6.69
C THR A 155 14.75 -11.59 -7.17
N GLY A 156 15.71 -10.72 -7.48
CA GLY A 156 15.48 -9.38 -8.00
C GLY A 156 15.25 -8.34 -6.90
N LEU A 157 15.32 -7.08 -7.30
CA LEU A 157 15.19 -5.91 -6.43
C LEU A 157 13.76 -5.77 -5.88
N ILE A 158 13.65 -5.35 -4.62
CA ILE A 158 12.37 -5.02 -3.97
C ILE A 158 12.43 -3.55 -3.55
N VAL A 159 11.60 -2.72 -4.18
CA VAL A 159 11.42 -1.31 -3.82
C VAL A 159 10.26 -1.19 -2.83
N ASN A 160 10.60 -0.94 -1.57
CA ASN A 160 9.62 -0.82 -0.50
C ASN A 160 9.14 0.63 -0.34
N LEU A 161 7.95 0.90 -0.84
CA LEU A 161 7.22 2.17 -0.68
C LEU A 161 6.08 2.05 0.35
N ALA A 162 5.92 0.87 0.96
CA ALA A 162 4.94 0.67 2.00
C ALA A 162 5.38 1.32 3.33
N ALA A 163 4.41 1.64 4.19
CA ALA A 163 4.70 2.03 5.56
C ALA A 163 5.28 0.83 6.34
N VAL A 164 6.11 1.13 7.35
CA VAL A 164 6.75 0.10 8.18
C VAL A 164 5.73 -0.90 8.75
N GLU A 165 4.56 -0.41 9.15
CA GLU A 165 3.45 -1.23 9.62
C GLU A 165 3.11 -2.38 8.66
N TYR A 166 3.10 -2.12 7.35
CA TYR A 166 2.78 -3.15 6.35
C TYR A 166 4.01 -3.91 5.90
N SER A 167 5.14 -3.23 5.67
CA SER A 167 6.35 -3.87 5.14
C SER A 167 6.97 -4.89 6.10
N ARG A 168 6.67 -4.83 7.40
CA ARG A 168 7.07 -5.84 8.41
C ARG A 168 6.57 -7.25 8.09
N THR A 169 5.57 -7.42 7.24
CA THR A 169 5.13 -8.74 6.74
C THR A 169 6.03 -9.30 5.64
N VAL A 170 6.97 -8.51 5.12
CA VAL A 170 7.89 -8.91 4.05
C VAL A 170 9.35 -8.75 4.46
N THR A 171 9.73 -7.57 4.95
CA THR A 171 11.14 -7.18 5.12
C THR A 171 11.98 -8.08 6.03
N PRO A 172 11.44 -8.72 7.08
CA PRO A 172 12.22 -9.65 7.91
C PRO A 172 12.49 -11.01 7.25
N PHE A 173 11.79 -11.33 6.16
CA PHE A 173 11.80 -12.65 5.53
C PHE A 173 12.51 -12.67 4.17
N VAL A 174 13.05 -11.53 3.73
CA VAL A 174 13.76 -11.40 2.45
C VAL A 174 15.19 -10.92 2.68
N ASP A 175 16.09 -11.21 1.74
CA ASP A 175 17.45 -10.73 1.80
C ASP A 175 17.50 -9.19 1.78
N ALA A 176 18.13 -8.60 2.79
CA ALA A 176 18.26 -7.16 2.95
C ALA A 176 19.01 -6.49 1.78
N ALA A 177 19.92 -7.22 1.11
CA ALA A 177 20.63 -6.72 -0.07
C ALA A 177 19.72 -6.46 -1.26
N ARG A 178 18.51 -7.05 -1.28
CA ARG A 178 17.50 -6.85 -2.30
C ARG A 178 16.57 -5.67 -2.02
N LEU A 179 16.59 -5.14 -0.78
CA LEU A 179 15.65 -4.12 -0.33
C LEU A 179 16.17 -2.72 -0.62
N VAL A 180 15.36 -1.93 -1.30
CA VAL A 180 15.53 -0.48 -1.42
C VAL A 180 14.30 0.21 -0.84
N THR A 181 14.52 1.06 0.18
CA THR A 181 13.45 1.78 0.89
C THR A 181 13.68 3.29 0.77
N PRO A 182 13.16 3.93 -0.29
CA PRO A 182 13.33 5.37 -0.50
C PRO A 182 12.71 6.20 0.62
N LYS A 183 13.38 7.28 1.00
CA LYS A 183 12.87 8.31 1.90
C LYS A 183 12.55 9.58 1.12
N PHE A 184 11.42 10.19 1.45
CA PHE A 184 10.95 11.45 0.86
C PHE A 184 10.84 12.50 1.96
N LEU A 185 11.66 13.54 1.88
CA LEU A 185 11.74 14.63 2.84
C LEU A 185 11.38 15.95 2.14
N THR A 186 10.68 16.83 2.85
CA THR A 186 10.35 18.17 2.36
C THR A 186 11.07 19.19 3.22
N VAL A 187 11.71 20.17 2.61
CA VAL A 187 12.36 21.27 3.33
C VAL A 187 11.32 22.09 4.08
N ASP A 188 11.54 22.28 5.37
CA ASP A 188 10.72 23.18 6.17
C ASP A 188 11.06 24.65 5.81
N PRO A 189 10.09 25.43 5.31
CA PRO A 189 10.36 26.82 4.91
C PRO A 189 10.80 27.73 6.08
N LYS A 190 10.57 27.29 7.34
CA LYS A 190 10.98 28.07 8.52
C LYS A 190 12.41 27.77 8.97
N SER A 191 12.80 26.50 8.97
CA SER A 191 14.13 26.09 9.45
C SER A 191 15.14 25.88 8.32
N GLY A 192 14.69 25.73 7.07
CA GLY A 192 15.53 25.31 5.96
C GLY A 192 15.94 23.84 5.98
N GLU A 193 15.50 23.06 6.98
CA GLU A 193 15.93 21.68 7.16
C GLU A 193 14.93 20.69 6.54
N PRO A 194 15.41 19.60 5.91
CA PRO A 194 14.54 18.53 5.40
C PRO A 194 13.85 17.78 6.54
N LYS A 195 12.51 17.66 6.46
CA LYS A 195 11.70 16.91 7.42
C LYS A 195 10.73 15.95 6.74
N PHE A 196 10.29 14.93 7.48
CA PHE A 196 9.26 14.02 7.01
C PHE A 196 7.87 14.68 7.14
N VAL A 197 7.19 14.84 6.01
CA VAL A 197 5.80 15.31 5.95
C VAL A 197 4.93 14.17 5.44
N THR A 198 4.07 13.63 6.28
CA THR A 198 3.33 12.37 6.01
C THR A 198 2.54 12.40 4.70
N VAL A 199 1.81 13.47 4.41
CA VAL A 199 1.00 13.58 3.18
C VAL A 199 1.90 13.66 1.95
N HIS A 200 2.94 14.51 1.99
CA HIS A 200 3.92 14.64 0.90
C HIS A 200 4.61 13.31 0.60
N ALA A 201 5.10 12.63 1.63
CA ALA A 201 5.77 11.34 1.48
C ALA A 201 4.84 10.26 0.93
N LYS A 202 3.55 10.24 1.28
CA LYS A 202 2.58 9.30 0.71
C LYS A 202 2.33 9.56 -0.78
N ILE A 203 2.12 10.83 -1.16
CA ILE A 203 1.96 11.20 -2.57
C ILE A 203 3.24 10.85 -3.35
N ALA A 204 4.41 11.19 -2.80
CA ALA A 204 5.69 10.89 -3.42
C ALA A 204 5.91 9.39 -3.65
N ARG A 205 5.55 8.53 -2.70
CA ARG A 205 5.61 7.06 -2.87
C ARG A 205 4.74 6.58 -4.03
N GLY A 206 3.54 7.15 -4.18
CA GLY A 206 2.66 6.84 -5.31
C GLY A 206 3.23 7.32 -6.64
N ALA A 207 3.71 8.58 -6.71
CA ALA A 207 4.34 9.14 -7.90
C ALA A 207 5.61 8.37 -8.28
N PHE A 208 6.40 7.97 -7.28
CA PHE A 208 7.59 7.15 -7.49
C PHE A 208 7.25 5.76 -8.03
N ALA A 209 6.22 5.10 -7.50
CA ALA A 209 5.73 3.83 -8.04
C ALA A 209 5.28 3.98 -9.51
N ARG A 210 4.53 5.05 -9.83
CA ARG A 210 4.14 5.39 -11.19
C ARG A 210 5.36 5.58 -12.09
N TRP A 211 6.31 6.37 -11.66
CA TRP A 211 7.54 6.67 -12.40
C TRP A 211 8.36 5.41 -12.69
N LEU A 212 8.55 4.53 -11.68
CA LEU A 212 9.21 3.22 -11.88
C LEU A 212 8.52 2.38 -12.95
N VAL A 213 7.19 2.38 -12.97
CA VAL A 213 6.38 1.65 -13.95
C VAL A 213 6.55 2.26 -15.34
N THR A 214 6.35 3.55 -15.50
CA THR A 214 6.34 4.23 -16.80
C THR A 214 7.74 4.28 -17.45
N ARG A 215 8.79 4.36 -16.63
CA ARG A 215 10.20 4.37 -17.10
C ARG A 215 10.82 2.99 -17.21
N ARG A 216 10.09 1.93 -16.81
CA ARG A 216 10.61 0.53 -16.83
C ARG A 216 11.92 0.39 -16.05
N VAL A 217 12.05 1.14 -14.95
CA VAL A 217 13.23 1.05 -14.09
C VAL A 217 13.27 -0.32 -13.44
N ASP A 218 14.36 -1.05 -13.61
CA ASP A 218 14.56 -2.43 -13.11
C ASP A 218 15.86 -2.61 -12.31
N ALA A 219 16.70 -1.59 -12.27
CA ALA A 219 17.98 -1.57 -11.55
C ALA A 219 18.05 -0.45 -10.50
N ALA A 220 18.86 -0.68 -9.46
CA ALA A 220 19.00 0.28 -8.37
C ALA A 220 19.55 1.65 -8.80
N ALA A 221 20.49 1.67 -9.75
CA ALA A 221 21.07 2.91 -10.26
C ALA A 221 20.03 3.83 -10.91
N GLY A 222 19.06 3.27 -11.63
CA GLY A 222 18.00 4.08 -12.26
C GLY A 222 17.05 4.73 -11.26
N ILE A 223 16.98 4.25 -10.00
CA ILE A 223 16.12 4.81 -8.95
C ILE A 223 16.52 6.27 -8.61
N GLU A 224 17.79 6.61 -8.71
CA GLU A 224 18.33 7.92 -8.36
C GLU A 224 17.90 9.04 -9.34
N GLU A 225 17.43 8.65 -10.53
CA GLU A 225 16.96 9.57 -11.57
C GLU A 225 15.58 10.16 -11.33
N PHE A 226 14.88 9.75 -10.25
CA PHE A 226 13.55 10.28 -9.94
C PHE A 226 13.59 11.79 -9.67
N ASP A 227 12.79 12.54 -10.44
CA ASP A 227 12.75 13.99 -10.41
C ASP A 227 11.35 14.59 -10.54
N GLU A 228 10.31 13.85 -10.11
CA GLU A 228 8.92 14.31 -10.19
C GLU A 228 8.46 15.03 -8.92
N ILE A 229 7.41 15.85 -9.07
CA ILE A 229 6.71 16.59 -7.98
C ILE A 229 7.63 17.35 -7.02
N GLY A 230 8.77 17.85 -7.54
CA GLY A 230 9.73 18.66 -6.80
C GLY A 230 10.80 17.87 -6.04
N TYR A 231 10.75 16.57 -6.01
CA TYR A 231 11.77 15.73 -5.37
C TYR A 231 13.01 15.57 -6.25
N ARG A 232 14.17 15.56 -5.60
CA ARG A 232 15.49 15.29 -6.22
C ARG A 232 16.28 14.36 -5.31
N PHE A 233 17.08 13.49 -5.91
CA PHE A 233 17.99 12.60 -5.19
C PHE A 233 19.06 13.41 -4.43
N ASP A 234 19.28 13.04 -3.18
CA ASP A 234 20.31 13.61 -2.32
C ASP A 234 21.33 12.52 -1.97
N ALA A 235 22.46 12.52 -2.67
CA ALA A 235 23.53 11.54 -2.48
C ALA A 235 24.16 11.61 -1.09
N VAL A 236 24.22 12.80 -0.47
CA VAL A 236 24.86 13.01 0.85
C VAL A 236 24.01 12.42 1.97
N ALA A 237 22.68 12.58 1.89
CA ALA A 237 21.74 12.03 2.88
C ALA A 237 21.46 10.53 2.65
N SER A 238 21.82 9.99 1.49
CA SER A 238 21.52 8.60 1.08
C SER A 238 22.53 7.59 1.68
N ARG A 239 22.09 6.34 1.74
CA ARG A 239 22.93 5.17 2.11
C ARG A 239 22.49 3.96 1.28
N PRO A 240 23.34 2.92 1.19
CA PRO A 240 22.97 1.68 0.52
C PRO A 240 21.60 1.15 0.95
N GLY A 241 20.72 0.85 0.00
CA GLY A 241 19.36 0.41 0.24
C GLY A 241 18.39 1.48 0.75
N GLN A 242 18.82 2.72 0.96
CA GLN A 242 17.99 3.80 1.48
C GLN A 242 18.28 5.14 0.77
N PRO A 243 17.93 5.28 -0.52
CA PRO A 243 18.04 6.55 -1.22
C PRO A 243 17.11 7.59 -0.58
N VAL A 244 17.59 8.81 -0.46
CA VAL A 244 16.85 9.96 0.07
C VAL A 244 16.55 10.92 -1.07
N PHE A 245 15.30 11.35 -1.11
CA PHE A 245 14.84 12.38 -2.05
C PHE A 245 14.36 13.59 -1.26
N VAL A 246 14.84 14.75 -1.60
CA VAL A 246 14.51 16.01 -0.94
C VAL A 246 13.71 16.90 -1.89
N CYS A 247 12.72 17.58 -1.36
CA CYS A 247 11.84 18.48 -2.07
C CYS A 247 11.86 19.85 -1.39
N GLU A 248 12.27 20.89 -2.09
CA GLU A 248 12.20 22.29 -1.62
C GLU A 248 10.79 22.83 -1.76
N GLU A 249 10.19 22.68 -2.95
CA GLU A 249 8.82 23.09 -3.22
C GLU A 249 7.99 21.90 -3.70
N PHE A 250 6.98 21.53 -2.89
CA PHE A 250 6.15 20.36 -3.16
C PHE A 250 5.16 20.60 -4.30
N GLY A 251 5.41 19.96 -5.45
CA GLY A 251 4.58 20.05 -6.65
C GLY A 251 3.31 19.17 -6.64
N GLY A 252 3.10 18.37 -5.59
CA GLY A 252 1.97 17.42 -5.51
C GLY A 252 0.71 17.97 -4.82
N LYS A 253 0.59 19.28 -4.57
CA LYS A 253 -0.54 19.87 -3.83
C LYS A 253 -1.91 19.54 -4.45
N GLY A 254 -2.04 19.58 -5.77
CA GLY A 254 -3.28 19.29 -6.50
C GLY A 254 -3.64 17.79 -6.59
N LEU A 255 -2.76 16.89 -6.14
CA LEU A 255 -2.98 15.44 -6.21
C LEU A 255 -3.71 14.88 -4.98
N SER A 256 -3.64 15.56 -3.84
CA SER A 256 -4.27 15.08 -2.61
C SER A 256 -5.67 15.63 -2.42
N VAL A 257 -6.62 14.75 -2.12
CA VAL A 257 -7.96 15.16 -1.64
C VAL A 257 -7.92 15.96 -0.32
N ARG A 258 -6.80 15.92 0.41
CA ARG A 258 -6.60 16.62 1.70
C ARG A 258 -5.92 17.98 1.56
N LEU A 259 -5.32 18.27 0.40
CA LEU A 259 -4.58 19.50 0.12
C LEU A 259 -5.30 20.40 -0.88
N GLN A 260 -6.60 20.18 -1.09
CA GLN A 260 -7.44 20.99 -2.00
C GLN A 260 -8.09 22.19 -1.30
N SER A 261 -7.73 22.46 -0.05
CA SER A 261 -8.21 23.62 0.73
C SER A 261 -7.12 24.67 0.90
#